data_b26aec70c311c8023a03d39d29d11fd4
#
_entry.id   b26aec70c311c8023a03d39d29d11fd4
#
_cell.length_a   1.000
_cell.length_b   1.000
_cell.length_c   1.000
_cell.angle_alpha   90.00
_cell.angle_beta   90.00
_cell.angle_gamma   90.00
#
_symmetry.space_group_name_H-M   'P 1'
#
loop_
_entity.id
_entity.type
_entity.pdbx_description
1 polymer ?
#
loop_
_entity_poly.entity_id
_entity_poly.type
_entity_poly.pdbx_seq_one_letter_code
_entity_poly.pdbx_strand_id
1 'polypeptide(L)'
;MIRSITHISRRFYAYQNERFPLVLLSLSLFPVTLSSAAVVSKFTIMGIVLGFIASLAYIFHIRVNYEERDFEHDTAHHATRPLQQGIITLNELKIINTIAICSMALIAVLSGLEAIFIALIMIIYSYFARHDFFYKEKIRRHFFIYNLVHIIQILLLQIFVYAIIAHRIQFTELLLAHFLFT
;
A
#
# COMPACT_ATOMS: atom_id res chain seq x y z
N MET A 1 29.50 -1.02 6.84
CA MET A 1 28.03 -1.22 6.97
C MET A 1 27.28 0.08 7.26
N ILE A 2 27.63 0.89 8.25
CA ILE A 2 26.93 2.17 8.58
C ILE A 2 26.95 3.18 7.42
N ARG A 3 28.08 3.37 6.71
CA ARG A 3 28.16 4.25 5.52
C ARG A 3 27.24 3.84 4.37
N SER A 4 26.96 2.54 4.22
CA SER A 4 26.05 2.03 3.18
C SER A 4 24.58 2.36 3.49
N ILE A 5 24.17 2.27 4.76
CA ILE A 5 22.80 2.55 5.19
C ILE A 5 22.48 4.05 5.06
N THR A 6 23.41 4.95 5.40
CA THR A 6 23.22 6.41 5.24
C THR A 6 23.10 6.81 3.77
N HIS A 7 23.73 6.08 2.85
CA HIS A 7 23.58 6.30 1.42
C HIS A 7 22.19 5.85 0.92
N ILE A 8 21.68 4.70 1.35
CA ILE A 8 20.35 4.21 0.93
C ILE A 8 19.24 5.12 1.47
N SER A 9 19.28 5.53 2.73
CA SER A 9 18.26 6.42 3.29
C SER A 9 18.22 7.80 2.61
N ARG A 10 19.37 8.37 2.26
CA ARG A 10 19.42 9.63 1.51
C ARG A 10 18.85 9.49 0.09
N ARG A 11 19.13 8.38 -0.57
CA ARG A 11 18.61 8.06 -1.92
C ARG A 11 17.11 7.79 -1.89
N PHE A 12 16.65 7.06 -0.88
CA PHE A 12 15.22 6.85 -0.64
C PHE A 12 14.50 8.17 -0.30
N TYR A 13 15.13 9.07 0.46
CA TYR A 13 14.57 10.40 0.73
C TYR A 13 14.36 11.21 -0.55
N ALA A 14 15.29 11.19 -1.51
CA ALA A 14 15.11 11.84 -2.80
C ALA A 14 13.95 11.20 -3.60
N TYR A 15 13.87 9.88 -3.61
CA TYR A 15 12.77 9.15 -4.25
C TYR A 15 11.41 9.46 -3.62
N GLN A 16 11.31 9.44 -2.29
CA GLN A 16 10.05 9.65 -1.60
C GLN A 16 9.49 11.06 -1.83
N ASN A 17 10.33 12.07 -1.91
CA ASN A 17 9.87 13.44 -2.14
C ASN A 17 9.14 13.62 -3.48
N GLU A 18 9.52 12.86 -4.49
CA GLU A 18 8.94 12.98 -5.83
C GLU A 18 7.88 11.91 -6.13
N ARG A 19 8.15 10.68 -5.72
CA ARG A 19 7.37 9.52 -6.16
C ARG A 19 6.51 8.88 -5.08
N PHE A 20 6.82 9.14 -3.82
CA PHE A 20 6.11 8.59 -2.67
C PHE A 20 6.08 9.62 -1.51
N PRO A 21 5.41 10.76 -1.67
CA PRO A 21 5.47 11.87 -0.71
C PRO A 21 4.83 11.46 0.63
N LEU A 22 5.66 10.98 1.55
CA LEU A 22 5.24 10.43 2.85
C LEU A 22 4.34 11.37 3.65
N VAL A 23 4.67 12.66 3.67
CA VAL A 23 3.87 13.65 4.42
C VAL A 23 2.45 13.74 3.85
N LEU A 24 2.32 13.88 2.52
CA LEU A 24 1.03 13.98 1.85
C LEU A 24 0.21 12.69 2.00
N LEU A 25 0.86 11.54 1.83
CA LEU A 25 0.23 10.24 2.04
C LEU A 25 -0.21 10.04 3.48
N SER A 26 0.59 10.49 4.46
CA SER A 26 0.22 10.42 5.87
C SER A 26 -1.00 11.27 6.17
N LEU A 27 -1.09 12.49 5.62
CA LEU A 27 -2.25 13.36 5.76
C LEU A 27 -3.52 12.75 5.14
N SER A 28 -3.40 11.92 4.12
CA SER A 28 -4.54 11.24 3.49
C SER A 28 -4.93 9.95 4.22
N LEU A 29 -3.95 9.11 4.60
CA LEU A 29 -4.21 7.80 5.20
C LEU A 29 -4.57 7.85 6.69
N PHE A 30 -4.06 8.83 7.42
CA PHE A 30 -4.34 8.95 8.85
C PHE A 30 -5.83 9.20 9.15
N PRO A 31 -6.53 10.14 8.48
CA PRO A 31 -7.98 10.29 8.62
C PRO A 31 -8.77 9.03 8.27
N VAL A 32 -8.37 8.28 7.24
CA VAL A 32 -9.03 7.01 6.88
C VAL A 32 -8.85 5.96 7.99
N THR A 33 -7.68 5.90 8.60
CA THR A 33 -7.42 5.02 9.75
C THR A 33 -8.26 5.41 10.96
N LEU A 34 -8.36 6.71 11.26
CA LEU A 34 -9.22 7.22 12.34
C LEU A 34 -10.70 6.96 12.06
N SER A 35 -11.16 7.09 10.82
CA SER A 35 -12.52 6.77 10.41
C SER A 35 -12.84 5.29 10.66
N SER A 36 -11.91 4.39 10.33
CA SER A 36 -12.04 2.96 10.66
C SER A 36 -12.15 2.74 12.18
N ALA A 37 -11.38 3.45 13.00
CA ALA A 37 -11.45 3.37 14.45
C ALA A 37 -12.78 3.90 15.01
N ALA A 38 -13.35 4.94 14.40
CA ALA A 38 -14.64 5.52 14.82
C ALA A 38 -15.81 4.55 14.64
N VAL A 39 -15.73 3.61 13.69
CA VAL A 39 -16.76 2.59 13.45
C VAL A 39 -16.66 1.43 14.45
N VAL A 40 -15.50 1.27 15.09
CA VAL A 40 -15.25 0.19 16.06
C VAL A 40 -15.65 0.64 17.45
N SER A 41 -16.53 -0.09 18.14
CA SER A 41 -17.00 0.24 19.49
C SER A 41 -15.89 0.19 20.57
N LYS A 42 -14.84 -0.59 20.33
CA LYS A 42 -13.66 -0.68 21.21
C LYS A 42 -12.39 -0.69 20.34
N PHE A 43 -11.64 0.38 20.40
CA PHE A 43 -10.35 0.50 19.70
C PHE A 43 -9.21 0.81 20.68
N THR A 44 -7.98 0.52 20.26
CA THR A 44 -6.77 0.87 20.98
C THR A 44 -5.93 1.84 20.17
N ILE A 45 -5.20 2.72 20.83
CA ILE A 45 -4.22 3.61 20.15
C ILE A 45 -3.20 2.77 19.38
N MET A 46 -2.78 1.64 19.94
CA MET A 46 -1.87 0.72 19.27
C MET A 46 -2.46 0.19 17.96
N GLY A 47 -3.75 -0.20 17.94
CA GLY A 47 -4.45 -0.63 16.72
C GLY A 47 -4.48 0.45 15.64
N ILE A 48 -4.71 1.71 16.01
CA ILE A 48 -4.66 2.85 15.09
C ILE A 48 -3.26 3.02 14.51
N VAL A 49 -2.23 3.01 15.37
CA VAL A 49 -0.82 3.15 14.93
C VAL A 49 -0.42 2.01 14.00
N LEU A 50 -0.74 0.77 14.36
CA LEU A 50 -0.44 -0.41 13.53
C LEU A 50 -1.20 -0.37 12.20
N GLY A 51 -2.48 0.02 12.20
CA GLY A 51 -3.29 0.20 11.00
C GLY A 51 -2.70 1.26 10.06
N PHE A 52 -2.25 2.38 10.62
CA PHE A 52 -1.59 3.44 9.86
C PHE A 52 -0.26 2.99 9.23
N ILE A 53 0.61 2.32 10.02
CA ILE A 53 1.89 1.77 9.51
C ILE A 53 1.63 0.73 8.42
N ALA A 54 0.66 -0.15 8.61
CA ALA A 54 0.28 -1.15 7.63
C ALA A 54 -0.25 -0.51 6.33
N SER A 55 -1.00 0.58 6.43
CA SER A 55 -1.49 1.35 5.27
C SER A 55 -0.33 1.93 4.45
N LEU A 56 0.62 2.59 5.10
CA LEU A 56 1.81 3.12 4.44
C LEU A 56 2.63 2.02 3.77
N ALA A 57 2.82 0.88 4.46
CA ALA A 57 3.55 -0.26 3.94
C ALA A 57 2.88 -0.84 2.68
N TYR A 58 1.55 -0.98 2.68
CA TYR A 58 0.81 -1.50 1.54
C TYR A 58 0.79 -0.54 0.35
N ILE A 59 0.56 0.75 0.57
CA ILE A 59 0.61 1.75 -0.51
C ILE A 59 2.01 1.81 -1.11
N PHE A 60 3.06 1.70 -0.29
CA PHE A 60 4.43 1.60 -0.79
C PHE A 60 4.64 0.33 -1.64
N HIS A 61 4.10 -0.82 -1.20
CA HIS A 61 4.13 -2.06 -1.97
C HIS A 61 3.47 -1.90 -3.36
N ILE A 62 2.28 -1.31 -3.41
CA ILE A 62 1.60 -1.00 -4.67
C ILE A 62 2.49 -0.11 -5.54
N ARG A 63 3.09 0.93 -4.95
CA ARG A 63 3.95 1.86 -5.67
C ARG A 63 5.15 1.16 -6.31
N VAL A 64 5.86 0.31 -5.57
CA VAL A 64 7.01 -0.43 -6.10
C VAL A 64 6.60 -1.39 -7.22
N ASN A 65 5.44 -2.04 -7.09
CA ASN A 65 4.90 -2.88 -8.16
C ASN A 65 4.68 -2.09 -9.46
N TYR A 66 4.23 -0.83 -9.38
CA TYR A 66 4.06 0.02 -10.56
C TYR A 66 5.39 0.52 -11.12
N GLU A 67 6.36 0.90 -10.27
CA GLU A 67 7.70 1.26 -10.75
C GLU A 67 8.35 0.10 -11.52
N GLU A 68 8.15 -1.13 -11.05
CA GLU A 68 8.69 -2.32 -11.73
C GLU A 68 7.94 -2.62 -13.03
N ARG A 69 6.61 -2.53 -13.04
CA ARG A 69 5.77 -2.78 -14.21
C ARG A 69 6.04 -1.79 -15.35
N ASP A 70 6.19 -0.54 -14.99
CA ASP A 70 6.26 0.56 -15.96
C ASP A 70 7.72 1.01 -16.23
N PHE A 71 8.73 0.28 -15.72
CA PHE A 71 10.14 0.67 -15.76
C PHE A 71 10.65 0.95 -17.18
N GLU A 72 10.37 0.09 -18.15
CA GLU A 72 10.82 0.26 -19.53
C GLU A 72 10.16 1.47 -20.19
N HIS A 73 8.85 1.63 -20.00
CA HIS A 73 8.10 2.77 -20.51
C HIS A 73 8.61 4.08 -19.90
N ASP A 74 8.83 4.11 -18.61
CA ASP A 74 9.31 5.30 -17.90
C ASP A 74 10.75 5.66 -18.29
N THR A 75 11.58 4.66 -18.60
CA THR A 75 12.94 4.89 -19.11
C THR A 75 12.92 5.61 -20.46
N ALA A 76 11.94 5.28 -21.31
CA ALA A 76 11.82 5.91 -22.63
C ALA A 76 11.18 7.32 -22.60
N HIS A 77 10.23 7.56 -21.66
CA HIS A 77 9.39 8.76 -21.71
C HIS A 77 9.58 9.70 -20.50
N HIS A 78 10.21 9.23 -19.42
CA HIS A 78 10.34 9.94 -18.16
C HIS A 78 11.74 9.84 -17.55
N ALA A 79 12.77 10.09 -18.37
CA ALA A 79 14.17 9.96 -17.99
C ALA A 79 14.63 10.81 -16.80
N THR A 80 13.83 11.81 -16.41
CA THR A 80 14.13 12.70 -15.27
C THR A 80 13.73 12.14 -13.91
N ARG A 81 12.99 11.02 -13.86
CA ARG A 81 12.56 10.42 -12.60
C ARG A 81 13.73 9.83 -11.81
N PRO A 82 13.69 9.82 -10.46
CA PRO A 82 14.80 9.36 -9.61
C PRO A 82 15.28 7.93 -9.93
N LEU A 83 14.37 7.04 -10.30
CA LEU A 83 14.70 5.67 -10.65
C LEU A 83 15.44 5.59 -11.99
N GLN A 84 15.00 6.34 -13.00
CA GLN A 84 15.62 6.39 -14.33
C GLN A 84 16.95 7.14 -14.32
N GLN A 85 17.10 8.14 -13.42
CA GLN A 85 18.38 8.82 -13.19
C GLN A 85 19.40 7.99 -12.38
N GLY A 86 19.00 6.81 -11.88
CA GLY A 86 19.88 5.98 -11.04
C GLY A 86 20.12 6.57 -9.64
N ILE A 87 19.34 7.57 -9.20
CA ILE A 87 19.39 8.10 -7.82
C ILE A 87 19.08 6.99 -6.83
N ILE A 88 18.10 6.16 -7.14
CA ILE A 88 17.80 4.91 -6.44
C ILE A 88 17.66 3.79 -7.46
N THR A 89 18.03 2.56 -7.10
CA THR A 89 17.89 1.41 -7.98
C THR A 89 16.61 0.63 -7.68
N LEU A 90 16.10 -0.08 -8.69
CA LEU A 90 14.94 -0.97 -8.52
C LEU A 90 15.20 -2.04 -7.45
N ASN A 91 16.43 -2.55 -7.35
CA ASN A 91 16.79 -3.54 -6.33
C ASN A 91 16.74 -2.95 -4.91
N GLU A 92 17.14 -1.69 -4.72
CA GLU A 92 17.02 -1.01 -3.42
C GLU A 92 15.54 -0.81 -3.06
N LEU A 93 14.70 -0.42 -4.01
CA LEU A 93 13.25 -0.32 -3.78
C LEU A 93 12.63 -1.69 -3.43
N LYS A 94 13.05 -2.77 -4.08
CA LYS A 94 12.60 -4.13 -3.75
C LYS A 94 13.00 -4.56 -2.34
N ILE A 95 14.20 -4.21 -1.88
CA ILE A 95 14.65 -4.51 -0.50
C ILE A 95 13.76 -3.77 0.51
N ILE A 96 13.53 -2.46 0.29
CA ILE A 96 12.66 -1.67 1.16
C ILE A 96 11.22 -2.20 1.13
N ASN A 97 10.73 -2.59 -0.04
CA ASN A 97 9.41 -3.21 -0.21
C ASN A 97 9.29 -4.56 0.54
N THR A 98 10.34 -5.37 0.53
CA THR A 98 10.35 -6.61 1.31
C THR A 98 10.20 -6.33 2.80
N ILE A 99 10.90 -5.31 3.32
CA ILE A 99 10.75 -4.88 4.71
C ILE A 99 9.31 -4.41 4.98
N ALA A 100 8.72 -3.63 4.07
CA ALA A 100 7.33 -3.17 4.18
C ALA A 100 6.33 -4.35 4.22
N ILE A 101 6.48 -5.34 3.34
CA ILE A 101 5.63 -6.54 3.33
C ILE A 101 5.82 -7.36 4.61
N CYS A 102 7.05 -7.54 5.07
CA CYS A 102 7.32 -8.26 6.31
C CYS A 102 6.72 -7.55 7.53
N SER A 103 6.78 -6.21 7.58
CA SER A 103 6.15 -5.44 8.64
C SER A 103 4.62 -5.56 8.61
N MET A 104 4.01 -5.51 7.42
CA MET A 104 2.57 -5.73 7.24
C MET A 104 2.15 -7.15 7.66
N ALA A 105 2.93 -8.16 7.29
CA ALA A 105 2.67 -9.56 7.69
C ALA A 105 2.77 -9.74 9.22
N LEU A 106 3.78 -9.13 9.85
CA LEU A 106 3.93 -9.15 11.31
C LEU A 106 2.73 -8.49 11.99
N ILE A 107 2.31 -7.31 11.52
CA ILE A 107 1.11 -6.63 12.04
C ILE A 107 -0.13 -7.51 11.87
N ALA A 108 -0.31 -8.16 10.73
CA ALA A 108 -1.43 -9.07 10.51
C ALA A 108 -1.44 -10.23 11.51
N VAL A 109 -0.27 -10.85 11.76
CA VAL A 109 -0.13 -11.94 12.75
C VAL A 109 -0.49 -11.47 14.16
N LEU A 110 -0.04 -10.28 14.55
CA LEU A 110 -0.35 -9.69 15.87
C LEU A 110 -1.83 -9.31 16.01
N SER A 111 -2.51 -9.03 14.90
CA SER A 111 -3.92 -8.59 14.90
C SER A 111 -4.92 -9.75 14.84
N GLY A 112 -4.52 -10.94 14.40
CA GLY A 112 -5.36 -12.15 14.41
C GLY A 112 -5.66 -12.74 13.04
N LEU A 113 -6.39 -13.85 13.02
CA LEU A 113 -6.60 -14.67 11.81
C LEU A 113 -7.29 -13.91 10.66
N GLU A 114 -8.25 -13.04 10.96
CA GLU A 114 -8.95 -12.27 9.93
C GLU A 114 -8.02 -11.29 9.22
N ALA A 115 -7.15 -10.62 9.97
CA ALA A 115 -6.15 -9.74 9.41
C ALA A 115 -5.13 -10.50 8.54
N ILE A 116 -4.71 -11.70 8.97
CA ILE A 116 -3.83 -12.58 8.17
C ILE A 116 -4.50 -12.93 6.84
N PHE A 117 -5.77 -13.38 6.90
CA PHE A 117 -6.51 -13.78 5.71
C PHE A 117 -6.65 -12.64 4.70
N ILE A 118 -7.00 -11.43 5.19
CA ILE A 118 -7.12 -10.25 4.32
C ILE A 118 -5.75 -9.83 3.75
N ALA A 119 -4.69 -9.86 4.58
CA ALA A 119 -3.33 -9.56 4.09
C ALA A 119 -2.91 -10.50 2.96
N LEU A 120 -3.22 -11.79 3.05
CA LEU A 120 -2.97 -12.77 1.98
C LEU A 120 -3.75 -12.41 0.71
N ILE A 121 -5.04 -12.09 0.83
CA ILE A 121 -5.86 -11.66 -0.31
C ILE A 121 -5.25 -10.41 -0.95
N MET A 122 -4.83 -9.43 -0.16
CA MET A 122 -4.23 -8.18 -0.65
C MET A 122 -2.95 -8.44 -1.45
N ILE A 123 -2.05 -9.30 -0.97
CA ILE A 123 -0.81 -9.64 -1.67
C ILE A 123 -1.11 -10.38 -2.97
N ILE A 124 -2.01 -11.37 -2.94
CA ILE A 124 -2.43 -12.11 -4.13
C ILE A 124 -3.06 -11.15 -5.15
N TYR A 125 -3.97 -10.29 -4.70
CA TYR A 125 -4.60 -9.30 -5.56
C TYR A 125 -3.60 -8.32 -6.17
N SER A 126 -2.63 -7.82 -5.38
CA SER A 126 -1.57 -6.93 -5.86
C SER A 126 -0.71 -7.59 -6.93
N TYR A 127 -0.43 -8.88 -6.79
CA TYR A 127 0.28 -9.65 -7.82
C TYR A 127 -0.49 -9.68 -9.15
N PHE A 128 -1.79 -10.00 -9.13
CA PHE A 128 -2.62 -9.98 -10.32
C PHE A 128 -2.78 -8.57 -10.90
N ALA A 129 -3.01 -7.57 -10.06
CA ALA A 129 -3.16 -6.18 -10.49
C ALA A 129 -1.89 -5.64 -11.15
N ARG A 130 -0.69 -6.00 -10.64
CA ARG A 130 0.59 -5.67 -11.27
C ARG A 130 0.69 -6.21 -12.70
N HIS A 131 0.16 -7.41 -12.95
CA HIS A 131 0.16 -8.05 -14.26
C HIS A 131 -1.08 -7.72 -15.12
N ASP A 132 -1.85 -6.67 -14.75
CA ASP A 132 -3.10 -6.29 -15.41
C ASP A 132 -4.03 -7.52 -15.59
N PHE A 133 -4.06 -8.43 -14.59
CA PHE A 133 -4.79 -9.71 -14.61
C PHE A 133 -4.55 -10.55 -15.88
N PHE A 134 -3.37 -10.44 -16.49
CA PHE A 134 -2.96 -11.06 -17.76
C PHE A 134 -3.77 -10.62 -18.99
N TYR A 135 -4.61 -9.57 -18.87
CA TYR A 135 -5.42 -8.98 -19.95
C TYR A 135 -5.06 -7.51 -20.19
N LYS A 136 -3.76 -7.20 -20.27
CA LYS A 136 -3.20 -5.85 -20.34
C LYS A 136 -3.92 -4.94 -21.34
N GLU A 137 -4.07 -5.40 -22.59
CA GLU A 137 -4.70 -4.58 -23.66
C GLU A 137 -6.17 -4.26 -23.36
N LYS A 138 -6.92 -5.24 -22.86
CA LYS A 138 -8.34 -5.08 -22.55
C LYS A 138 -8.56 -4.18 -21.34
N ILE A 139 -7.77 -4.36 -20.27
CA ILE A 139 -7.90 -3.56 -19.04
C ILE A 139 -7.49 -2.12 -19.30
N ARG A 140 -6.35 -1.87 -19.96
CA ARG A 140 -5.87 -0.51 -20.23
C ARG A 140 -6.73 0.25 -21.24
N ARG A 141 -7.40 -0.45 -22.15
CA ARG A 141 -8.33 0.15 -23.13
C ARG A 141 -9.61 0.66 -22.48
N HIS A 142 -10.04 0.08 -21.36
CA HIS A 142 -11.29 0.43 -20.69
C HIS A 142 -11.00 1.19 -19.38
N PHE A 143 -11.13 2.51 -19.43
CA PHE A 143 -10.90 3.40 -18.29
C PHE A 143 -11.60 2.94 -16.98
N PHE A 144 -12.87 2.55 -17.06
CA PHE A 144 -13.64 2.10 -15.90
C PHE A 144 -13.07 0.81 -15.29
N ILE A 145 -12.68 -0.17 -16.10
CA ILE A 145 -12.12 -1.44 -15.62
C ILE A 145 -10.77 -1.19 -14.95
N TYR A 146 -9.93 -0.34 -15.55
CA TYR A 146 -8.65 0.04 -14.99
C TYR A 146 -8.80 0.68 -13.61
N ASN A 147 -9.69 1.68 -13.47
CA ASN A 147 -9.96 2.33 -12.19
C ASN A 147 -10.58 1.37 -11.16
N LEU A 148 -11.48 0.48 -11.57
CA LEU A 148 -12.09 -0.51 -10.68
C LEU A 148 -11.04 -1.41 -10.03
N VAL A 149 -10.04 -1.85 -10.78
CA VAL A 149 -8.91 -2.65 -10.25
C VAL A 149 -8.18 -1.89 -9.13
N HIS A 150 -7.98 -0.58 -9.28
CA HIS A 150 -7.29 0.22 -8.25
C HIS A 150 -8.18 0.51 -7.05
N ILE A 151 -9.48 0.76 -7.28
CA ILE A 151 -10.45 0.97 -6.20
C ILE A 151 -10.55 -0.28 -5.31
N ILE A 152 -10.57 -1.48 -5.89
CA ILE A 152 -10.60 -2.73 -5.12
C ILE A 152 -9.37 -2.86 -4.21
N GLN A 153 -8.17 -2.43 -4.64
CA GLN A 153 -6.98 -2.42 -3.78
C GLN A 153 -7.16 -1.52 -2.55
N ILE A 154 -7.78 -0.35 -2.72
CA ILE A 154 -8.05 0.58 -1.61
C ILE A 154 -9.13 0.04 -0.69
N LEU A 155 -10.20 -0.57 -1.22
CA LEU A 155 -11.23 -1.22 -0.40
C LEU A 155 -10.65 -2.37 0.43
N LEU A 156 -9.79 -3.20 -0.14
CA LEU A 156 -9.09 -4.27 0.60
C LEU A 156 -8.22 -3.69 1.72
N LEU A 157 -7.52 -2.57 1.46
CA LEU A 157 -6.74 -1.87 2.48
C LEU A 157 -7.63 -1.39 3.62
N GLN A 158 -8.78 -0.80 3.34
CA GLN A 158 -9.74 -0.34 4.37
C GLN A 158 -10.23 -1.51 5.24
N ILE A 159 -10.60 -2.64 4.61
CA ILE A 159 -11.01 -3.86 5.33
C ILE A 159 -9.87 -4.36 6.22
N PHE A 160 -8.64 -4.34 5.72
CA PHE A 160 -7.46 -4.75 6.48
C PHE A 160 -7.22 -3.86 7.70
N VAL A 161 -7.26 -2.54 7.53
CA VAL A 161 -7.12 -1.58 8.64
C VAL A 161 -8.22 -1.78 9.68
N TYR A 162 -9.46 -1.98 9.22
CA TYR A 162 -10.57 -2.30 10.14
C TYR A 162 -10.30 -3.59 10.92
N ALA A 163 -9.83 -4.68 10.26
CA ALA A 163 -9.52 -5.94 10.93
C ALA A 163 -8.39 -5.79 11.97
N ILE A 164 -7.39 -4.95 11.70
CA ILE A 164 -6.31 -4.64 12.65
C ILE A 164 -6.87 -3.94 13.90
N ILE A 165 -7.77 -2.98 13.74
CA ILE A 165 -8.29 -2.16 14.84
C ILE A 165 -9.36 -2.90 15.64
N ALA A 166 -10.25 -3.62 14.94
CA ALA A 166 -11.38 -4.33 15.54
C ALA A 166 -11.02 -5.72 16.10
N HIS A 167 -9.91 -6.32 15.63
CA HIS A 167 -9.52 -7.71 15.89
C HIS A 167 -10.56 -8.75 15.42
N ARG A 168 -11.71 -8.32 14.94
CA ARG A 168 -12.79 -9.14 14.40
C ARG A 168 -13.67 -8.33 13.47
N ILE A 169 -13.95 -8.85 12.29
CA ILE A 169 -14.85 -8.18 11.33
C ILE A 169 -16.29 -8.48 11.72
N GLN A 170 -17.06 -7.43 11.96
CA GLN A 170 -18.50 -7.50 12.15
C GLN A 170 -19.16 -6.66 11.05
N PHE A 171 -19.87 -7.32 10.13
CA PHE A 171 -20.59 -6.65 9.07
C PHE A 171 -21.83 -5.95 9.66
N THR A 172 -21.73 -4.65 9.83
CA THR A 172 -22.81 -3.77 10.25
C THR A 172 -23.13 -2.79 9.13
N GLU A 173 -24.35 -2.18 9.15
CA GLU A 173 -24.71 -1.12 8.20
C GLU A 173 -23.73 0.06 8.26
N LEU A 174 -23.26 0.39 9.46
CA LEU A 174 -22.27 1.44 9.67
C LEU A 174 -20.91 1.11 9.00
N LEU A 175 -20.47 -0.16 9.04
CA LEU A 175 -19.26 -0.59 8.37
C LEU A 175 -19.41 -0.55 6.84
N LEU A 176 -20.57 -0.95 6.31
CA LEU A 176 -20.85 -0.83 4.89
C LEU A 176 -20.86 0.62 4.44
N ALA A 177 -21.50 1.51 5.21
CA ALA A 177 -21.48 2.96 4.95
C ALA A 177 -20.05 3.51 4.98
N HIS A 178 -19.23 3.11 5.96
CA HIS A 178 -17.82 3.51 6.03
C HIS A 178 -17.06 3.15 4.74
N PHE A 179 -17.20 1.92 4.23
CA PHE A 179 -16.50 1.49 3.00
C PHE A 179 -17.00 2.18 1.73
N LEU A 180 -18.23 2.67 1.71
CA LEU A 180 -18.81 3.36 0.56
C LEU A 180 -18.46 4.85 0.51
N PHE A 181 -18.20 5.48 1.65
CA PHE A 181 -18.04 6.94 1.77
C PHE A 181 -16.64 7.40 2.20
N THR A 182 -15.69 6.50 2.40
CA THR A 182 -14.27 6.82 2.65
C THR A 182 -13.37 6.47 1.49
#